data_1f6109544f92fbd4f9070f0a937646dc
#
_entry.id   1f6109544f92fbd4f9070f0a937646dc
#
_cell.length_a   1.000
_cell.length_b   1.000
_cell.length_c   1.000
_cell.angle_alpha   90.00
_cell.angle_beta   90.00
_cell.angle_gamma   90.00
#
_symmetry.space_group_name_H-M   'P 1'
#
loop_
_entity.id
_entity.type
_entity.pdbx_description
1 polymer ?
#
loop_
_entity_poly.entity_id
_entity_poly.type
_entity_poly.pdbx_seq_one_letter_code
_entity_poly.pdbx_strand_id
1 'polypeptide(L)'
;MKIAKALALALTSALAAAGTAGAQPKQFVQVLTVHTKPEGAVDYEAFVKKVNAAAEKVGQTQRVLVWQVTAGGPGYTYMIGSYFDKWAETDDLLSTPEILNKALGELEGGRALRAGRTSIESIESAVFRLVPDLSTKPKAYDPPPAYLQVFRNEVQPGMVREWERVIARYKAASEQLAETPTAIRRVSVEGRANVYLTSSPYTKAAERDAWPAFIDILKKAYGDDEARDLDARRAACVERSEAYILKYRPDLSRLGK
;
A
#
# COMPACT_ATOMS: atom_id res chain seq x y z
N MET A 1 23.60 1.72 66.07
CA MET A 1 22.16 1.39 66.11
C MET A 1 21.41 2.61 65.54
N LYS A 2 20.56 2.44 64.47
CA LYS A 2 19.82 3.47 63.72
C LYS A 2 20.56 4.08 62.56
N ILE A 3 20.62 3.38 61.39
CA ILE A 3 20.50 3.94 60.05
C ILE A 3 19.96 2.80 59.18
N ALA A 4 18.69 2.70 59.08
CA ALA A 4 18.01 1.86 58.07
C ALA A 4 16.56 2.35 57.97
N LYS A 5 16.29 3.27 57.03
CA LYS A 5 14.95 3.61 56.53
C LYS A 5 15.02 4.89 55.68
N ALA A 6 15.46 4.79 54.45
CA ALA A 6 15.19 5.77 53.40
C ALA A 6 15.70 5.24 52.04
N LEU A 7 15.14 4.18 51.54
CA LEU A 7 15.32 3.77 50.13
C LEU A 7 14.14 2.91 49.67
N ALA A 8 12.97 3.49 49.64
CA ALA A 8 11.80 2.87 49.04
C ALA A 8 10.75 3.95 48.73
N LEU A 9 11.00 4.80 47.74
CA LEU A 9 9.94 5.61 47.09
C LEU A 9 10.53 6.34 45.86
N ALA A 10 10.95 5.64 44.86
CA ALA A 10 11.26 6.25 43.56
C ALA A 10 11.25 5.21 42.42
N LEU A 11 10.21 4.34 42.37
CA LEU A 11 10.03 3.38 41.29
C LEU A 11 8.54 3.16 40.98
N THR A 12 7.76 4.23 40.85
CA THR A 12 6.37 4.14 40.39
C THR A 12 5.94 5.39 39.65
N SER A 13 6.55 5.69 38.51
CA SER A 13 6.00 6.66 37.56
C SER A 13 6.61 6.60 36.16
N ALA A 14 6.90 5.37 35.67
CA ALA A 14 7.36 5.17 34.28
C ALA A 14 6.49 4.14 33.54
N LEU A 15 5.20 4.03 33.86
CA LEU A 15 4.26 3.13 33.19
C LEU A 15 2.94 3.83 32.89
N ALA A 16 2.93 4.90 32.14
CA ALA A 16 1.69 5.46 31.62
C ALA A 16 1.94 6.37 30.40
N ALA A 17 2.66 5.87 29.40
CA ALA A 17 2.68 6.47 28.07
C ALA A 17 2.88 5.38 27.02
N ALA A 18 2.29 4.22 27.20
CA ALA A 18 1.97 3.35 26.08
C ALA A 18 0.69 3.92 25.43
N GLY A 19 0.81 5.15 24.89
CA GLY A 19 -0.11 5.61 23.87
C GLY A 19 -0.14 4.51 22.83
N THR A 20 -1.31 4.12 22.37
CA THR A 20 -1.55 3.21 21.27
C THR A 20 -0.82 3.74 20.04
N ALA A 21 0.48 3.47 19.94
CA ALA A 21 1.25 3.70 18.74
C ALA A 21 0.59 2.81 17.70
N GLY A 22 -0.23 3.41 16.83
CA GLY A 22 -0.86 2.68 15.74
C GLY A 22 0.22 1.87 15.03
N ALA A 23 -0.06 0.59 14.75
CA ALA A 23 0.92 -0.27 14.11
C ALA A 23 1.50 0.42 12.88
N GLN A 24 2.82 0.37 12.74
CA GLN A 24 3.50 0.96 11.58
C GLN A 24 3.15 0.18 10.31
N PRO A 25 3.05 0.86 9.16
CA PRO A 25 2.93 0.16 7.89
C PRO A 25 4.13 -0.74 7.64
N LYS A 26 3.89 -1.92 7.07
CA LYS A 26 4.96 -2.84 6.66
C LYS A 26 5.97 -2.17 5.74
N GLN A 27 7.25 -2.53 5.90
CA GLN A 27 8.37 -1.94 5.17
C GLN A 27 8.27 -2.13 3.66
N PHE A 28 7.84 -3.32 3.23
CA PHE A 28 7.72 -3.67 1.81
C PHE A 28 6.29 -4.08 1.47
N VAL A 29 5.94 -3.87 0.22
CA VAL A 29 4.76 -4.45 -0.41
C VAL A 29 5.12 -4.93 -1.82
N GLN A 30 4.86 -6.20 -2.11
CA GLN A 30 4.80 -6.67 -3.48
C GLN A 30 3.40 -6.36 -4.01
N VAL A 31 3.32 -5.69 -5.14
CA VAL A 31 2.08 -5.37 -5.82
C VAL A 31 2.03 -6.14 -7.13
N LEU A 32 1.00 -6.98 -7.29
CA LEU A 32 0.64 -7.55 -8.57
C LEU A 32 -0.54 -6.76 -9.13
N THR A 33 -0.37 -6.20 -10.30
CA THR A 33 -1.48 -5.60 -11.06
C THR A 33 -1.92 -6.61 -12.11
N VAL A 34 -3.15 -7.08 -11.98
CA VAL A 34 -3.73 -8.10 -12.84
C VAL A 34 -4.84 -7.47 -13.67
N HIS A 35 -4.66 -7.50 -14.98
CA HIS A 35 -5.71 -7.14 -15.93
C HIS A 35 -6.40 -8.42 -16.37
N THR A 36 -7.70 -8.49 -16.19
CA THR A 36 -8.49 -9.63 -16.65
C THR A 36 -9.23 -9.27 -17.93
N LYS A 37 -9.51 -10.28 -18.74
CA LYS A 37 -10.48 -10.12 -19.82
C LYS A 37 -11.85 -9.78 -19.23
N PRO A 38 -12.65 -8.90 -19.86
CA PRO A 38 -13.97 -8.55 -19.34
C PRO A 38 -14.84 -9.77 -19.04
N GLU A 39 -14.89 -10.72 -19.97
CA GLU A 39 -15.63 -11.98 -19.86
C GLU A 39 -15.02 -12.95 -18.84
N GLY A 40 -13.73 -12.79 -18.52
CA GLY A 40 -13.00 -13.66 -17.60
C GLY A 40 -13.00 -13.17 -16.12
N ALA A 41 -13.56 -12.01 -15.82
CA ALA A 41 -13.47 -11.42 -14.48
C ALA A 41 -14.08 -12.31 -13.38
N VAL A 42 -15.22 -12.95 -13.65
CA VAL A 42 -15.89 -13.86 -12.70
C VAL A 42 -15.04 -15.12 -12.46
N ASP A 43 -14.48 -15.68 -13.53
CA ASP A 43 -13.61 -16.87 -13.43
C ASP A 43 -12.32 -16.55 -12.69
N TYR A 44 -11.75 -15.37 -12.91
CA TYR A 44 -10.59 -14.87 -12.16
C TYR A 44 -10.89 -14.76 -10.65
N GLU A 45 -12.02 -14.16 -10.28
CA GLU A 45 -12.43 -14.05 -8.88
C GLU A 45 -12.63 -15.43 -8.22
N ALA A 46 -13.26 -16.37 -8.93
CA ALA A 46 -13.40 -17.75 -8.48
C ALA A 46 -12.03 -18.43 -8.32
N PHE A 47 -11.10 -18.18 -9.23
CA PHE A 47 -9.72 -18.67 -9.14
C PHE A 47 -9.02 -18.10 -7.91
N VAL A 48 -9.08 -16.79 -7.65
CA VAL A 48 -8.47 -16.17 -6.46
C VAL A 48 -9.02 -16.76 -5.17
N LYS A 49 -10.33 -16.96 -5.07
CA LYS A 49 -10.96 -17.62 -3.91
C LYS A 49 -10.44 -19.05 -3.72
N LYS A 50 -10.28 -19.79 -4.80
CA LYS A 50 -9.72 -21.16 -4.77
C LYS A 50 -8.25 -21.16 -4.31
N VAL A 51 -7.44 -20.20 -4.78
CA VAL A 51 -6.05 -20.02 -4.34
C VAL A 51 -5.99 -19.69 -2.85
N ASN A 52 -6.84 -18.79 -2.36
CA ASN A 52 -6.87 -18.43 -0.95
C ASN A 52 -7.24 -19.63 -0.06
N ALA A 53 -8.28 -20.39 -0.41
CA ALA A 53 -8.66 -21.60 0.30
C ALA A 53 -7.55 -22.66 0.30
N ALA A 54 -6.86 -22.83 -0.83
CA ALA A 54 -5.71 -23.72 -0.95
C ALA A 54 -4.54 -23.26 -0.07
N ALA A 55 -4.25 -21.95 -0.04
CA ALA A 55 -3.21 -21.36 0.77
C ALA A 55 -3.45 -21.57 2.28
N GLU A 56 -4.68 -21.39 2.74
CA GLU A 56 -5.07 -21.68 4.12
C GLU A 56 -4.86 -23.17 4.47
N LYS A 57 -5.25 -24.08 3.56
CA LYS A 57 -5.09 -25.52 3.74
C LYS A 57 -3.63 -25.95 3.88
N VAL A 58 -2.70 -25.26 3.22
CA VAL A 58 -1.25 -25.55 3.30
C VAL A 58 -0.52 -24.72 4.36
N GLY A 59 -1.24 -23.94 5.15
CA GLY A 59 -0.68 -23.15 6.24
C GLY A 59 0.03 -21.87 5.81
N GLN A 60 -0.24 -21.36 4.62
CA GLN A 60 0.28 -20.05 4.20
C GLN A 60 -0.46 -18.93 4.91
N THR A 61 0.24 -18.23 5.81
CA THR A 61 -0.34 -17.19 6.67
C THR A 61 -0.09 -15.77 6.20
N GLN A 62 0.61 -15.58 5.08
CA GLN A 62 0.92 -14.25 4.55
C GLN A 62 -0.35 -13.43 4.30
N ARG A 63 -0.34 -12.17 4.75
CA ARG A 63 -1.41 -11.20 4.48
C ARG A 63 -1.38 -10.81 3.01
N VAL A 64 -2.51 -10.99 2.34
CA VAL A 64 -2.72 -10.63 0.93
C VAL A 64 -4.00 -9.82 0.83
N LEU A 65 -3.90 -8.56 0.40
CA LEU A 65 -5.04 -7.67 0.22
C LEU A 65 -5.32 -7.47 -1.26
N VAL A 66 -6.58 -7.63 -1.65
CA VAL A 66 -7.02 -7.46 -3.03
C VAL A 66 -7.88 -6.21 -3.13
N TRP A 67 -7.55 -5.39 -4.11
CA TRP A 67 -8.22 -4.15 -4.44
C TRP A 67 -8.65 -4.19 -5.91
N GLN A 68 -9.87 -3.76 -6.18
CA GLN A 68 -10.38 -3.64 -7.54
C GLN A 68 -10.33 -2.17 -7.98
N VAL A 69 -9.79 -1.89 -9.15
CA VAL A 69 -9.83 -0.56 -9.76
C VAL A 69 -11.28 -0.24 -10.13
N THR A 70 -11.81 0.87 -9.59
CA THR A 70 -13.18 1.32 -9.86
C THR A 70 -13.23 2.61 -10.68
N ALA A 71 -12.15 3.38 -10.70
CA ALA A 71 -11.99 4.55 -11.54
C ALA A 71 -10.50 4.89 -11.78
N GLY A 72 -10.22 5.61 -12.85
CA GLY A 72 -8.90 6.15 -13.18
C GLY A 72 -7.97 5.17 -13.91
N GLY A 73 -8.40 3.96 -14.19
CA GLY A 73 -7.62 2.94 -14.90
C GLY A 73 -8.50 2.00 -15.71
N PRO A 74 -7.89 1.02 -16.39
CA PRO A 74 -8.63 0.01 -17.14
C PRO A 74 -9.63 -0.72 -16.24
N GLY A 75 -10.81 -1.00 -16.75
CA GLY A 75 -11.79 -1.86 -16.09
C GLY A 75 -11.24 -3.27 -15.85
N TYR A 76 -11.87 -4.01 -14.96
CA TYR A 76 -11.48 -5.39 -14.65
C TYR A 76 -10.03 -5.56 -14.21
N THR A 77 -9.49 -4.55 -13.54
CA THR A 77 -8.12 -4.53 -13.01
C THR A 77 -8.15 -4.75 -11.50
N TYR A 78 -7.28 -5.64 -11.04
CA TYR A 78 -7.08 -5.93 -9.62
C TYR A 78 -5.64 -5.61 -9.22
N MET A 79 -5.47 -4.95 -8.09
CA MET A 79 -4.16 -4.74 -7.45
C MET A 79 -4.10 -5.60 -6.19
N ILE A 80 -3.12 -6.48 -6.14
CA ILE A 80 -2.93 -7.45 -5.06
C ILE A 80 -1.67 -7.07 -4.31
N GLY A 81 -1.81 -6.73 -3.04
CA GLY A 81 -0.70 -6.35 -2.16
C GLY A 81 -0.34 -7.47 -1.19
N SER A 82 0.90 -7.93 -1.24
CA SER A 82 1.51 -8.84 -0.25
C SER A 82 2.54 -8.07 0.57
N TYR A 83 2.39 -8.05 1.89
CA TYR A 83 3.11 -7.16 2.80
C TYR A 83 4.11 -7.93 3.65
N PHE A 84 5.34 -7.40 3.77
CA PHE A 84 6.41 -7.99 4.59
C PHE A 84 7.37 -6.91 5.11
N ASP A 85 8.14 -7.23 6.16
CA ASP A 85 9.13 -6.31 6.73
C ASP A 85 10.56 -6.66 6.30
N LYS A 86 10.83 -7.93 6.04
CA LYS A 86 12.17 -8.43 5.65
C LYS A 86 12.05 -9.38 4.48
N TRP A 87 13.02 -9.35 3.59
CA TRP A 87 13.10 -10.28 2.46
C TRP A 87 13.08 -11.76 2.89
N ALA A 88 13.72 -12.09 4.01
CA ALA A 88 13.68 -13.44 4.55
C ALA A 88 12.26 -13.99 4.84
N GLU A 89 11.26 -13.10 5.01
CA GLU A 89 9.86 -13.55 5.15
C GLU A 89 9.30 -14.12 3.85
N THR A 90 9.99 -13.93 2.73
CA THR A 90 9.57 -14.43 1.41
C THR A 90 10.19 -15.78 1.06
N ASP A 91 11.22 -16.25 1.78
CA ASP A 91 11.96 -17.48 1.45
C ASP A 91 11.07 -18.74 1.52
N ASP A 92 10.15 -18.77 2.49
CA ASP A 92 9.25 -19.91 2.72
C ASP A 92 7.88 -19.76 1.99
N LEU A 93 7.72 -18.71 1.18
CA LEU A 93 6.46 -18.48 0.47
C LEU A 93 6.35 -19.41 -0.73
N LEU A 94 5.30 -20.21 -0.72
CA LEU A 94 4.96 -21.05 -1.86
C LEU A 94 4.38 -20.18 -3.00
N SER A 95 4.78 -20.47 -4.21
CA SER A 95 4.15 -19.90 -5.41
C SER A 95 2.71 -20.40 -5.59
N THR A 96 1.90 -19.70 -6.36
CA THR A 96 0.52 -20.13 -6.64
C THR A 96 0.42 -21.56 -7.19
N PRO A 97 1.28 -22.02 -8.14
CA PRO A 97 1.28 -23.41 -8.57
C PRO A 97 1.58 -24.40 -7.43
N GLU A 98 2.58 -24.10 -6.57
CA GLU A 98 2.96 -24.97 -5.47
C GLU A 98 1.83 -25.06 -4.43
N ILE A 99 1.19 -23.94 -4.09
CA ILE A 99 0.01 -23.88 -3.21
C ILE A 99 -1.10 -24.79 -3.73
N LEU A 100 -1.46 -24.65 -5.01
CA LEU A 100 -2.53 -25.42 -5.62
C LEU A 100 -2.19 -26.91 -5.69
N ASN A 101 -0.97 -27.25 -6.12
CA ASN A 101 -0.54 -28.65 -6.22
C ASN A 101 -0.47 -29.33 -4.85
N LYS A 102 0.05 -28.64 -3.83
CA LYS A 102 0.16 -29.17 -2.47
C LYS A 102 -1.22 -29.36 -1.82
N ALA A 103 -2.16 -28.44 -2.09
CA ALA A 103 -3.50 -28.49 -1.49
C ALA A 103 -4.47 -29.43 -2.20
N LEU A 104 -4.37 -29.55 -3.54
CA LEU A 104 -5.36 -30.24 -4.38
C LEU A 104 -4.81 -31.45 -5.13
N GLY A 105 -3.48 -31.65 -5.11
CA GLY A 105 -2.78 -32.60 -5.97
C GLY A 105 -2.47 -32.01 -7.35
N GLU A 106 -1.45 -32.58 -8.03
CA GLU A 106 -0.90 -32.05 -9.29
C GLU A 106 -1.94 -31.91 -10.40
N LEU A 107 -2.80 -32.91 -10.57
CA LEU A 107 -3.79 -32.92 -11.66
C LEU A 107 -4.83 -31.80 -11.48
N GLU A 108 -5.43 -31.71 -10.30
CA GLU A 108 -6.47 -30.71 -10.01
C GLU A 108 -5.86 -29.33 -9.82
N GLY A 109 -4.69 -29.21 -9.20
CA GLY A 109 -3.94 -27.95 -9.09
C GLY A 109 -3.58 -27.40 -10.46
N GLY A 110 -3.10 -28.24 -11.36
CA GLY A 110 -2.79 -27.86 -12.75
C GLY A 110 -4.03 -27.46 -13.55
N ARG A 111 -5.18 -28.10 -13.34
CA ARG A 111 -6.46 -27.69 -13.96
C ARG A 111 -6.90 -26.30 -13.44
N ALA A 112 -6.85 -26.08 -12.14
CA ALA A 112 -7.21 -24.81 -11.52
C ALA A 112 -6.32 -23.67 -12.03
N LEU A 113 -5.01 -23.92 -12.12
CA LEU A 113 -4.06 -22.93 -12.62
C LEU A 113 -4.33 -22.55 -14.08
N ARG A 114 -4.60 -23.55 -14.94
CA ARG A 114 -4.93 -23.28 -16.35
C ARG A 114 -6.22 -22.47 -16.47
N ALA A 115 -7.27 -22.83 -15.74
CA ALA A 115 -8.53 -22.10 -15.74
C ALA A 115 -8.34 -20.63 -15.31
N GLY A 116 -7.55 -20.38 -14.24
CA GLY A 116 -7.24 -19.02 -13.82
C GLY A 116 -6.46 -18.21 -14.84
N ARG A 117 -5.47 -18.85 -15.51
CA ARG A 117 -4.65 -18.17 -16.53
C ARG A 117 -5.44 -17.75 -17.76
N THR A 118 -6.47 -18.47 -18.16
CA THR A 118 -7.27 -18.12 -19.33
C THR A 118 -8.09 -16.86 -19.15
N SER A 119 -8.40 -16.49 -17.89
CA SER A 119 -9.13 -15.26 -17.53
C SER A 119 -8.25 -14.00 -17.47
N ILE A 120 -6.93 -14.18 -17.46
CA ILE A 120 -5.96 -13.09 -17.30
C ILE A 120 -5.50 -12.63 -18.69
N GLU A 121 -5.46 -11.31 -18.88
CA GLU A 121 -4.88 -10.65 -20.05
C GLU A 121 -3.40 -10.35 -19.83
N SER A 122 -3.08 -9.68 -18.72
CA SER A 122 -1.70 -9.36 -18.35
C SER A 122 -1.50 -9.29 -16.85
N ILE A 123 -0.24 -9.47 -16.42
CA ILE A 123 0.18 -9.30 -15.02
C ILE A 123 1.44 -8.45 -15.01
N GLU A 124 1.44 -7.41 -14.17
CA GLU A 124 2.63 -6.66 -13.80
C GLU A 124 2.97 -6.94 -12.34
N SER A 125 4.25 -7.05 -12.03
CA SER A 125 4.75 -7.23 -10.66
C SER A 125 5.80 -6.20 -10.34
N ALA A 126 5.70 -5.62 -9.14
CA ALA A 126 6.73 -4.73 -8.61
C ALA A 126 6.78 -4.84 -7.08
N VAL A 127 7.94 -4.58 -6.49
CA VAL A 127 8.10 -4.47 -5.05
C VAL A 127 8.41 -3.02 -4.70
N PHE A 128 7.70 -2.50 -3.71
CA PHE A 128 7.82 -1.14 -3.24
C PHE A 128 8.25 -1.11 -1.78
N ARG A 129 9.19 -0.24 -1.46
CA ARG A 129 9.66 0.05 -0.10
C ARG A 129 8.99 1.31 0.43
N LEU A 130 8.56 1.28 1.68
CA LEU A 130 8.03 2.43 2.41
C LEU A 130 9.09 3.54 2.50
N VAL A 131 8.66 4.79 2.29
CA VAL A 131 9.48 6.00 2.49
C VAL A 131 8.82 6.85 3.58
N PRO A 132 9.15 6.61 4.87
CA PRO A 132 8.51 7.30 5.99
C PRO A 132 8.71 8.81 5.93
N ASP A 133 9.90 9.25 5.52
CA ASP A 133 10.25 10.68 5.43
C ASP A 133 9.42 11.47 4.42
N LEU A 134 8.81 10.78 3.45
CA LEU A 134 7.91 11.38 2.48
C LEU A 134 6.44 11.10 2.78
N SER A 135 6.12 10.22 3.72
CA SER A 135 4.75 9.82 4.06
C SER A 135 4.14 10.76 5.10
N THR A 136 2.87 11.13 4.93
CA THR A 136 2.11 11.97 5.87
C THR A 136 1.29 11.09 6.80
N LYS A 137 1.50 11.19 8.10
CA LYS A 137 0.77 10.43 9.15
C LYS A 137 0.66 8.93 8.80
N PRO A 138 1.79 8.23 8.49
CA PRO A 138 1.72 6.83 8.07
C PRO A 138 1.25 5.97 9.24
N LYS A 139 0.23 5.14 9.00
CA LYS A 139 -0.26 4.14 9.95
C LYS A 139 -0.68 2.88 9.20
N ALA A 140 -0.60 1.73 9.87
CA ALA A 140 -1.23 0.52 9.35
C ALA A 140 -2.75 0.63 9.48
N TYR A 141 -3.44 -0.07 8.59
CA TYR A 141 -4.89 -0.15 8.60
C TYR A 141 -5.32 -1.58 8.92
N ASP A 142 -6.01 -1.72 10.04
CA ASP A 142 -6.64 -2.96 10.45
C ASP A 142 -7.99 -2.63 11.12
N PRO A 143 -9.11 -2.97 10.50
CA PRO A 143 -9.27 -3.62 9.18
C PRO A 143 -8.82 -2.72 8.01
N PRO A 144 -8.59 -3.30 6.82
CA PRO A 144 -8.28 -2.52 5.62
C PRO A 144 -9.40 -1.51 5.31
N PRO A 145 -9.06 -0.30 4.84
CA PRO A 145 -10.05 0.72 4.50
C PRO A 145 -10.90 0.28 3.29
N ALA A 146 -12.14 0.79 3.20
CA ALA A 146 -13.03 0.43 2.09
C ALA A 146 -12.48 0.85 0.72
N TYR A 147 -11.73 1.97 0.69
CA TYR A 147 -11.17 2.53 -0.54
C TYR A 147 -9.73 3.02 -0.34
N LEU A 148 -8.97 2.99 -1.44
CA LEU A 148 -7.70 3.69 -1.56
C LEU A 148 -7.75 4.61 -2.79
N GLN A 149 -7.30 5.85 -2.64
CA GLN A 149 -6.81 6.61 -3.77
C GLN A 149 -5.32 6.32 -3.92
N VAL A 150 -4.91 5.91 -5.11
CA VAL A 150 -3.50 5.62 -5.41
C VAL A 150 -3.04 6.51 -6.55
N PHE A 151 -1.92 7.18 -6.35
CA PHE A 151 -1.17 7.85 -7.42
C PHE A 151 0.10 7.02 -7.68
N ARG A 152 0.32 6.70 -8.94
CA ARG A 152 1.55 6.09 -9.44
C ARG A 152 2.27 7.13 -10.28
N ASN A 153 3.40 7.60 -9.78
CA ASN A 153 4.23 8.60 -10.47
C ASN A 153 5.54 7.95 -10.88
N GLU A 154 5.86 8.05 -12.14
CA GLU A 154 7.14 7.68 -12.69
C GLU A 154 7.99 8.94 -12.81
N VAL A 155 9.08 8.97 -12.05
CA VAL A 155 9.97 10.13 -11.98
C VAL A 155 11.07 10.00 -13.02
N GLN A 156 11.32 11.08 -13.76
CA GLN A 156 12.35 11.14 -14.79
C GLN A 156 13.74 10.78 -14.24
N PRO A 157 14.57 10.06 -15.01
CA PRO A 157 15.96 9.80 -14.63
C PRO A 157 16.68 11.12 -14.31
N GLY A 158 17.38 11.13 -13.17
CA GLY A 158 18.10 12.32 -12.68
C GLY A 158 17.27 13.29 -11.84
N MET A 159 15.92 13.20 -11.87
CA MET A 159 15.02 14.12 -11.15
C MET A 159 14.55 13.59 -9.79
N VAL A 160 14.98 12.40 -9.38
CA VAL A 160 14.54 11.74 -8.13
C VAL A 160 14.77 12.62 -6.91
N ARG A 161 15.96 13.21 -6.75
CA ARG A 161 16.28 14.07 -5.61
C ARG A 161 15.40 15.32 -5.57
N GLU A 162 15.09 15.87 -6.72
CA GLU A 162 14.23 17.05 -6.82
C GLU A 162 12.78 16.71 -6.48
N TRP A 163 12.29 15.61 -7.02
CA TRP A 163 10.99 15.04 -6.67
C TRP A 163 10.85 14.86 -5.15
N GLU A 164 11.82 14.16 -4.52
CA GLU A 164 11.77 13.90 -3.07
C GLU A 164 11.82 15.20 -2.27
N ARG A 165 12.60 16.20 -2.69
CA ARG A 165 12.65 17.51 -2.05
C ARG A 165 11.28 18.22 -2.09
N VAL A 166 10.63 18.24 -3.25
CA VAL A 166 9.29 18.83 -3.39
C VAL A 166 8.26 18.09 -2.55
N ILE A 167 8.30 16.75 -2.57
CA ILE A 167 7.36 15.94 -1.77
C ILE A 167 7.61 16.11 -0.28
N ALA A 168 8.84 16.27 0.18
CA ALA A 168 9.15 16.57 1.59
C ALA A 168 8.58 17.94 2.00
N ARG A 169 8.65 18.96 1.14
CA ARG A 169 8.01 20.26 1.36
C ARG A 169 6.48 20.12 1.45
N TYR A 170 5.88 19.38 0.55
CA TYR A 170 4.45 19.08 0.60
C TYR A 170 4.05 18.34 1.88
N LYS A 171 4.84 17.34 2.33
CA LYS A 171 4.61 16.65 3.61
C LYS A 171 4.61 17.64 4.76
N ALA A 172 5.63 18.49 4.86
CA ALA A 172 5.75 19.48 5.94
C ALA A 172 4.54 20.44 5.97
N ALA A 173 4.07 20.87 4.80
CA ALA A 173 2.84 21.67 4.67
C ALA A 173 1.60 20.89 5.11
N SER A 174 1.48 19.63 4.67
CA SER A 174 0.35 18.75 4.97
C SER A 174 0.20 18.44 6.46
N GLU A 175 1.30 18.31 7.17
CA GLU A 175 1.29 18.00 8.62
C GLU A 175 0.80 19.17 9.49
N GLN A 176 0.82 20.37 8.93
CA GLN A 176 0.28 21.58 9.59
C GLN A 176 -1.26 21.72 9.46
N LEU A 177 -1.87 20.94 8.55
CA LEU A 177 -3.29 21.02 8.25
C LEU A 177 -4.02 19.77 8.72
N ALA A 178 -5.08 19.94 9.51
CA ALA A 178 -5.84 18.82 10.07
C ALA A 178 -6.58 18.01 9.00
N GLU A 179 -7.05 18.70 7.96
CA GLU A 179 -7.88 18.15 6.87
C GLU A 179 -7.11 17.32 5.88
N THR A 180 -5.77 17.32 5.93
CA THR A 180 -4.95 16.55 4.98
C THR A 180 -5.08 15.06 5.22
N PRO A 181 -5.34 14.27 4.16
CA PRO A 181 -5.42 12.83 4.29
C PRO A 181 -4.07 12.21 4.66
N THR A 182 -4.14 11.04 5.28
CA THR A 182 -2.97 10.18 5.38
C THR A 182 -2.47 9.85 3.97
N ALA A 183 -1.17 9.93 3.75
CA ALA A 183 -0.54 9.54 2.50
C ALA A 183 0.66 8.63 2.79
N ILE A 184 0.55 7.37 2.42
CA ILE A 184 1.64 6.39 2.53
C ILE A 184 2.38 6.37 1.20
N ARG A 185 3.66 6.75 1.22
CA ARG A 185 4.51 6.77 0.02
C ARG A 185 5.50 5.63 0.03
N ARG A 186 5.62 5.01 -1.13
CA ARG A 186 6.54 3.92 -1.40
C ARG A 186 7.27 4.15 -2.70
N VAL A 187 8.51 3.68 -2.78
CA VAL A 187 9.33 3.72 -4.00
C VAL A 187 9.62 2.30 -4.46
N SER A 188 9.62 2.08 -5.77
CA SER A 188 9.96 0.79 -6.36
C SER A 188 11.42 0.39 -6.03
N VAL A 189 11.60 -0.83 -5.59
CA VAL A 189 12.91 -1.48 -5.40
C VAL A 189 13.11 -2.63 -6.38
N GLU A 190 12.02 -3.19 -6.90
CA GLU A 190 12.00 -4.13 -8.02
C GLU A 190 10.89 -3.76 -8.98
N GLY A 191 11.08 -4.10 -10.25
CA GLY A 191 10.24 -3.70 -11.37
C GLY A 191 10.77 -2.44 -12.06
N ARG A 192 9.88 -1.56 -12.50
CA ARG A 192 10.27 -0.30 -13.16
C ARG A 192 10.90 0.67 -12.15
N ALA A 193 12.07 1.21 -12.49
CA ALA A 193 12.80 2.13 -11.61
C ALA A 193 12.08 3.48 -11.43
N ASN A 194 12.37 4.17 -10.33
CA ASN A 194 11.90 5.52 -10.02
C ASN A 194 10.35 5.66 -10.00
N VAL A 195 9.62 4.58 -9.73
CA VAL A 195 8.18 4.63 -9.57
C VAL A 195 7.83 4.86 -8.11
N TYR A 196 7.04 5.89 -7.84
CA TYR A 196 6.50 6.19 -6.53
C TYR A 196 5.01 5.88 -6.49
N LEU A 197 4.59 5.11 -5.49
CA LEU A 197 3.19 4.91 -5.14
C LEU A 197 2.84 5.79 -3.94
N THR A 198 1.80 6.59 -4.08
CA THR A 198 1.17 7.30 -2.95
C THR A 198 -0.21 6.72 -2.75
N SER A 199 -0.50 6.16 -1.59
CA SER A 199 -1.81 5.61 -1.25
C SER A 199 -2.43 6.40 -0.10
N SER A 200 -3.66 6.87 -0.33
CA SER A 200 -4.46 7.60 0.66
C SER A 200 -5.76 6.84 0.91
N PRO A 201 -5.94 6.29 2.12
CA PRO A 201 -7.11 5.51 2.47
C PRO A 201 -8.30 6.40 2.85
N TYR A 202 -9.49 5.91 2.57
CA TYR A 202 -10.75 6.51 3.03
C TYR A 202 -11.85 5.45 3.15
N THR A 203 -12.89 5.78 3.91
CA THR A 203 -14.01 4.86 4.20
C THR A 203 -15.24 5.21 3.38
N LYS A 204 -15.49 6.50 3.16
CA LYS A 204 -16.65 7.03 2.42
C LYS A 204 -16.20 8.00 1.35
N ALA A 205 -16.88 8.00 0.20
CA ALA A 205 -16.56 8.90 -0.91
C ALA A 205 -16.59 10.39 -0.49
N ALA A 206 -17.53 10.77 0.38
CA ALA A 206 -17.65 12.14 0.90
C ALA A 206 -16.42 12.64 1.66
N GLU A 207 -15.56 11.75 2.17
CA GLU A 207 -14.30 12.18 2.80
C GLU A 207 -13.37 12.86 1.80
N ARG A 208 -13.44 12.46 0.52
CA ARG A 208 -12.62 13.04 -0.55
C ARG A 208 -13.05 14.47 -0.94
N ASP A 209 -14.31 14.81 -0.73
CA ASP A 209 -14.83 16.14 -1.05
C ASP A 209 -14.18 17.20 -0.15
N ALA A 210 -13.75 16.80 1.05
CA ALA A 210 -13.05 17.65 2.00
C ALA A 210 -11.51 17.70 1.78
N TRP A 211 -10.96 16.89 0.88
CA TRP A 211 -9.50 16.88 0.67
C TRP A 211 -9.05 18.09 -0.13
N PRO A 212 -8.15 18.90 0.43
CA PRO A 212 -7.62 20.03 -0.30
C PRO A 212 -6.75 19.55 -1.49
N ALA A 213 -6.76 20.31 -2.57
CA ALA A 213 -5.85 20.04 -3.67
C ALA A 213 -4.39 20.24 -3.26
N PHE A 214 -3.47 19.53 -3.93
CA PHE A 214 -2.02 19.63 -3.68
C PHE A 214 -1.54 21.09 -3.62
N ILE A 215 -1.93 21.89 -4.60
CA ILE A 215 -1.53 23.29 -4.70
C ILE A 215 -2.11 24.14 -3.54
N ASP A 216 -3.32 23.84 -3.08
CA ASP A 216 -3.97 24.61 -1.99
C ASP A 216 -3.29 24.38 -0.65
N ILE A 217 -2.78 23.16 -0.41
CA ILE A 217 -1.97 22.84 0.76
C ILE A 217 -0.68 23.67 0.76
N LEU A 218 -0.01 23.74 -0.39
CA LEU A 218 1.22 24.53 -0.54
C LEU A 218 0.96 26.02 -0.38
N LYS A 219 -0.13 26.54 -0.96
CA LYS A 219 -0.51 27.96 -0.84
C LYS A 219 -0.75 28.37 0.61
N LYS A 220 -1.47 27.55 1.37
CA LYS A 220 -1.71 27.81 2.80
C LYS A 220 -0.41 27.86 3.61
N ALA A 221 0.57 27.03 3.27
CA ALA A 221 1.82 26.91 4.03
C ALA A 221 2.89 27.93 3.59
N TYR A 222 2.98 28.23 2.29
CA TYR A 222 4.13 28.95 1.72
C TYR A 222 3.76 30.19 0.89
N GLY A 223 2.47 30.45 0.68
CA GLY A 223 1.98 31.51 -0.20
C GLY A 223 1.95 31.13 -1.67
N ASP A 224 1.36 32.00 -2.48
CA ASP A 224 1.01 31.69 -3.87
C ASP A 224 2.23 31.49 -4.79
N ASP A 225 3.28 32.28 -4.63
CA ASP A 225 4.43 32.25 -5.53
C ASP A 225 5.28 30.98 -5.32
N GLU A 226 5.61 30.68 -4.06
CA GLU A 226 6.36 29.47 -3.73
C GLU A 226 5.55 28.20 -4.03
N ALA A 227 4.24 28.23 -3.80
CA ALA A 227 3.36 27.10 -4.14
C ALA A 227 3.36 26.80 -5.64
N ARG A 228 3.31 27.85 -6.50
CA ARG A 228 3.39 27.68 -7.96
C ARG A 228 4.74 27.16 -8.41
N ASP A 229 5.85 27.64 -7.81
CA ASP A 229 7.20 27.14 -8.11
C ASP A 229 7.31 25.66 -7.75
N LEU A 230 6.90 25.26 -6.55
CA LEU A 230 6.95 23.87 -6.10
C LEU A 230 6.09 22.95 -6.98
N ASP A 231 4.90 23.38 -7.40
CA ASP A 231 4.04 22.57 -8.28
C ASP A 231 4.62 22.44 -9.70
N ALA A 232 5.18 23.51 -10.23
CA ALA A 232 5.88 23.48 -11.51
C ALA A 232 7.09 22.52 -11.48
N ARG A 233 7.90 22.60 -10.43
CA ARG A 233 9.04 21.69 -10.22
C ARG A 233 8.59 20.24 -10.07
N ARG A 234 7.50 19.98 -9.32
CA ARG A 234 6.90 18.66 -9.23
C ARG A 234 6.50 18.15 -10.61
N ALA A 235 5.81 18.95 -11.39
CA ALA A 235 5.35 18.57 -12.72
C ALA A 235 6.53 18.27 -13.66
N ALA A 236 7.60 19.05 -13.58
CA ALA A 236 8.81 18.85 -14.38
C ALA A 236 9.56 17.55 -14.01
N CYS A 237 9.39 17.02 -12.78
CA CYS A 237 10.01 15.77 -12.37
C CYS A 237 9.31 14.51 -12.90
N VAL A 238 8.03 14.60 -13.29
CA VAL A 238 7.19 13.44 -13.59
C VAL A 238 7.16 13.15 -15.08
N GLU A 239 7.56 11.95 -15.47
CA GLU A 239 7.41 11.46 -16.84
C GLU A 239 5.99 10.95 -17.10
N ARG A 240 5.43 10.19 -16.13
CA ARG A 240 4.08 9.62 -16.21
C ARG A 240 3.41 9.65 -14.84
N SER A 241 2.14 10.03 -14.83
CA SER A 241 1.30 10.01 -13.63
C SER A 241 -0.01 9.29 -13.93
N GLU A 242 -0.38 8.39 -13.04
CA GLU A 242 -1.64 7.66 -13.08
C GLU A 242 -2.32 7.79 -11.73
N ALA A 243 -3.64 7.91 -11.72
CA ALA A 243 -4.44 8.00 -10.52
C ALA A 243 -5.56 6.96 -10.55
N TYR A 244 -5.65 6.17 -9.49
CA TYR A 244 -6.64 5.09 -9.37
C TYR A 244 -7.49 5.28 -8.14
N ILE A 245 -8.75 4.89 -8.24
CA ILE A 245 -9.61 4.61 -7.10
C ILE A 245 -9.76 3.10 -7.00
N LEU A 246 -9.39 2.58 -5.86
CA LEU A 246 -9.40 1.17 -5.56
C LEU A 246 -10.45 0.88 -4.50
N LYS A 247 -11.29 -0.12 -4.74
CA LYS A 247 -12.24 -0.66 -3.76
C LYS A 247 -11.70 -1.95 -3.17
N TYR A 248 -11.71 -2.06 -1.85
CA TYR A 248 -11.29 -3.27 -1.15
C TYR A 248 -12.23 -4.44 -1.44
N ARG A 249 -11.65 -5.61 -1.69
CA ARG A 249 -12.36 -6.87 -1.95
C ARG A 249 -12.05 -7.87 -0.82
N PRO A 250 -12.79 -7.81 0.30
CA PRO A 250 -12.56 -8.71 1.42
C PRO A 250 -12.79 -10.18 1.04
N ASP A 251 -13.70 -10.45 0.11
CA ASP A 251 -14.01 -11.77 -0.40
C ASP A 251 -12.90 -12.41 -1.25
N LEU A 252 -11.94 -11.61 -1.71
CA LEU A 252 -10.76 -12.03 -2.46
C LEU A 252 -9.47 -11.92 -1.67
N SER A 253 -9.53 -11.35 -0.46
CA SER A 253 -8.37 -11.07 0.38
C SER A 253 -8.16 -12.15 1.43
N ARG A 254 -6.90 -12.28 1.89
CA ARG A 254 -6.52 -13.11 3.04
C ARG A 254 -5.79 -12.22 4.05
N LEU A 255 -6.34 -12.10 5.27
CA LEU A 255 -5.81 -11.17 6.26
C LEU A 255 -4.54 -11.70 6.97
N GLY A 256 -4.24 -12.98 6.83
CA GLY A 256 -3.19 -13.64 7.58
C GLY A 256 -3.64 -13.97 9.02
N LYS A 257 -2.81 -14.67 9.75
CA LYS A 257 -3.00 -14.92 11.19
C LYS A 257 -1.90 -14.25 11.97
#